data_8b07dc6d6ab0728dbe980976049b6a51
#
_entry.id   8b07dc6d6ab0728dbe980976049b6a51
#
_cell.length_a   1.000
_cell.length_b   1.000
_cell.length_c   1.000
_cell.angle_alpha   90.00
_cell.angle_beta   90.00
_cell.angle_gamma   90.00
#
_symmetry.space_group_name_H-M   'P 1'
#
loop_
_entity.id
_entity.type
_entity.pdbx_description
1 polymer ?
#
loop_
_entity_poly.entity_id
_entity_poly.type
_entity_poly.pdbx_seq_one_letter_code
_entity_poly.pdbx_strand_id
1 'polypeptide(L)'
;SDLQVNGVLLTFFSTWCPTCRKQMQQMQTQIVDRFADRKFRFLPINRGETQQTVQEFCRELGIAFSVGLDPDMSIYSLYATRYVPRNFIISPNGKILLSETDYDATIQRLLIEQIEQALQTTE
;
A
#
# COMPACT_ATOMS: atom_id res chain seq x y z
N SER A 1 -1.63 -20.66 -5.68
CA SER A 1 -2.87 -19.97 -5.45
C SER A 1 -3.49 -19.47 -6.74
N ASP A 2 -4.77 -19.45 -6.77
CA ASP A 2 -5.53 -18.87 -7.86
C ASP A 2 -5.42 -17.35 -7.88
N LEU A 3 -4.79 -16.79 -6.88
CA LEU A 3 -4.52 -15.36 -6.79
C LEU A 3 -3.23 -15.04 -7.52
N GLN A 4 -3.27 -15.23 -8.81
CA GLN A 4 -2.11 -14.88 -9.63
C GLN A 4 -2.15 -13.38 -9.87
N VAL A 5 -1.37 -12.67 -9.07
CA VAL A 5 -1.23 -11.23 -9.22
C VAL A 5 0.08 -10.94 -9.94
N ASN A 6 0.08 -9.83 -10.68
CA ASN A 6 1.27 -9.39 -11.39
C ASN A 6 2.17 -8.54 -10.50
N GLY A 7 1.73 -8.26 -9.29
CA GLY A 7 2.51 -7.52 -8.31
C GLY A 7 1.63 -6.97 -7.22
N VAL A 8 2.28 -6.48 -6.16
CA VAL A 8 1.60 -5.95 -4.98
C VAL A 8 2.27 -4.63 -4.58
N LEU A 9 1.45 -3.62 -4.29
CA LEU A 9 1.91 -2.44 -3.56
C LEU A 9 1.52 -2.64 -2.10
N LEU A 10 2.52 -2.86 -1.26
CA LEU A 10 2.35 -3.04 0.18
C LEU A 10 2.63 -1.70 0.85
N THR A 11 1.65 -1.17 1.57
CA THR A 11 1.77 0.13 2.22
C THR A 11 1.47 -0.01 3.70
N PHE A 12 2.42 0.37 4.55
CA PHE A 12 2.19 0.45 5.99
C PHE A 12 1.86 1.88 6.37
N PHE A 13 0.84 2.06 7.21
CA PHE A 13 0.39 3.38 7.59
C PHE A 13 -0.13 3.40 9.03
N SER A 14 -0.29 4.63 9.56
CA SER A 14 -0.94 4.86 10.85
C SER A 14 -1.99 5.97 10.68
N THR A 15 -3.04 5.91 11.48
CA THR A 15 -4.15 6.88 11.32
C THR A 15 -3.77 8.29 11.79
N TRP A 16 -2.80 8.39 12.71
CA TRP A 16 -2.35 9.69 13.25
C TRP A 16 -1.39 10.43 12.32
N CYS A 17 -0.95 9.78 11.27
CA CYS A 17 0.09 10.31 10.39
C CYS A 17 -0.55 11.12 9.25
N PRO A 18 -0.32 12.44 9.17
CA PRO A 18 -0.95 13.27 8.12
C PRO A 18 -0.59 12.84 6.70
N THR A 19 0.67 12.46 6.49
CA THR A 19 1.12 12.00 5.17
C THR A 19 0.45 10.69 4.79
N CYS A 20 0.25 9.79 5.77
CA CYS A 20 -0.47 8.55 5.54
C CYS A 20 -1.92 8.81 5.13
N ARG A 21 -2.57 9.76 5.83
CA ARG A 21 -3.96 10.12 5.50
C ARG A 21 -4.05 10.64 4.08
N LYS A 22 -3.10 11.48 3.68
CA LYS A 22 -3.07 12.03 2.33
C LYS A 22 -2.89 10.93 1.29
N GLN A 23 -1.97 10.00 1.53
CA GLN A 23 -1.77 8.87 0.62
C GLN A 23 -3.03 8.02 0.50
N MET A 24 -3.63 7.66 1.63
CA MET A 24 -4.79 6.78 1.62
C MET A 24 -5.97 7.40 0.88
N GLN A 25 -6.11 8.72 0.93
CA GLN A 25 -7.16 9.42 0.19
C GLN A 25 -6.97 9.36 -1.32
N GLN A 26 -5.74 9.19 -1.79
CA GLN A 26 -5.41 9.20 -3.21
C GLN A 26 -5.33 7.80 -3.82
N MET A 27 -5.24 6.76 -3.01
CA MET A 27 -4.97 5.41 -3.52
C MET A 27 -6.11 4.83 -4.35
N GLN A 28 -7.36 5.20 -4.07
CA GLN A 28 -8.48 4.66 -4.86
C GLN A 28 -8.32 5.03 -6.33
N THR A 29 -8.12 6.30 -6.63
CA THR A 29 -8.02 6.75 -8.02
C THR A 29 -6.66 6.48 -8.63
N GLN A 30 -5.59 6.67 -7.86
CA GLN A 30 -4.24 6.59 -8.39
C GLN A 30 -3.73 5.17 -8.56
N ILE A 31 -4.21 4.24 -7.75
CA ILE A 31 -3.71 2.86 -7.80
C ILE A 31 -4.84 1.86 -8.05
N VAL A 32 -5.86 1.83 -7.20
CA VAL A 32 -6.88 0.78 -7.27
C VAL A 32 -7.64 0.85 -8.60
N ASP A 33 -8.16 2.03 -8.95
CA ASP A 33 -8.92 2.18 -10.18
C ASP A 33 -8.02 2.13 -11.42
N ARG A 34 -6.84 2.73 -11.32
CA ARG A 34 -5.91 2.79 -12.45
C ARG A 34 -5.47 1.42 -12.91
N PHE A 35 -5.27 0.49 -11.98
CA PHE A 35 -4.76 -0.85 -12.30
C PHE A 35 -5.80 -1.94 -12.07
N ALA A 36 -7.08 -1.58 -12.08
CA ALA A 36 -8.16 -2.49 -11.68
C ALA A 36 -8.23 -3.75 -12.56
N ASP A 37 -7.90 -3.64 -13.85
CA ASP A 37 -7.99 -4.75 -14.80
C ASP A 37 -6.64 -5.44 -15.04
N ARG A 38 -5.62 -5.12 -14.25
CA ARG A 38 -4.25 -5.58 -14.50
C ARG A 38 -3.78 -6.63 -13.49
N LYS A 39 -4.64 -7.14 -12.62
CA LYS A 39 -4.27 -8.11 -11.58
C LYS A 39 -3.15 -7.60 -10.67
N PHE A 40 -3.15 -6.32 -10.40
CA PHE A 40 -2.24 -5.70 -9.44
C PHE A 40 -3.01 -5.45 -8.16
N ARG A 41 -2.39 -5.76 -7.01
CA ARG A 41 -3.05 -5.59 -5.72
C ARG A 41 -2.46 -4.45 -4.92
N PHE A 42 -3.34 -3.65 -4.35
CA PHE A 42 -2.97 -2.69 -3.32
C PHE A 42 -3.28 -3.32 -1.96
N LEU A 43 -2.27 -3.43 -1.12
CA LEU A 43 -2.38 -4.07 0.19
C LEU A 43 -1.94 -3.09 1.27
N PRO A 44 -2.84 -2.23 1.74
CA PRO A 44 -2.53 -1.33 2.86
C PRO A 44 -2.69 -2.08 4.17
N ILE A 45 -1.70 -1.91 5.06
CA ILE A 45 -1.70 -2.54 6.38
C ILE A 45 -1.50 -1.45 7.42
N ASN A 46 -2.43 -1.35 8.35
CA ASN A 46 -2.30 -0.44 9.49
C ASN A 46 -1.39 -1.09 10.54
N ARG A 47 -0.40 -0.35 11.00
CA ARG A 47 0.51 -0.86 12.00
C ARG A 47 0.21 -0.27 13.37
N GLY A 48 0.09 -1.15 14.36
CA GLY A 48 0.13 -0.75 15.75
C GLY A 48 -1.14 -0.12 16.31
N GLU A 49 -2.28 -0.27 15.62
CA GLU A 49 -3.53 0.33 16.08
C GLU A 49 -4.65 -0.70 16.12
N THR A 50 -5.74 -0.36 16.83
CA THR A 50 -6.86 -1.29 17.01
C THR A 50 -7.76 -1.30 15.78
N GLN A 51 -8.54 -2.38 15.66
CA GLN A 51 -9.52 -2.50 14.59
C GLN A 51 -10.51 -1.34 14.60
N GLN A 52 -10.97 -0.95 15.80
CA GLN A 52 -11.94 0.14 15.91
C GLN A 52 -11.37 1.46 15.38
N THR A 53 -10.13 1.77 15.75
CA THR A 53 -9.47 2.99 15.28
C THR A 53 -9.38 3.01 13.76
N VAL A 54 -8.99 1.88 13.16
CA VAL A 54 -8.83 1.79 11.72
C VAL A 54 -10.19 1.88 11.02
N GLN A 55 -11.23 1.23 11.58
CA GLN A 55 -12.57 1.31 11.00
C GLN A 55 -13.10 2.74 10.98
N GLU A 56 -12.88 3.48 12.06
CA GLU A 56 -13.29 4.89 12.14
C GLU A 56 -12.55 5.73 11.11
N PHE A 57 -11.26 5.50 10.97
CA PHE A 57 -10.43 6.17 9.97
C PHE A 57 -10.95 5.91 8.55
N CYS A 58 -11.22 4.65 8.22
CA CYS A 58 -11.71 4.29 6.89
C CYS A 58 -13.06 4.93 6.61
N ARG A 59 -13.94 4.96 7.62
CA ARG A 59 -15.26 5.58 7.46
C ARG A 59 -15.12 7.08 7.24
N GLU A 60 -14.26 7.71 8.01
CA GLU A 60 -14.03 9.16 7.89
C GLU A 60 -13.52 9.55 6.52
N LEU A 61 -12.60 8.77 5.96
CA LEU A 61 -11.99 9.06 4.67
C LEU A 61 -12.76 8.48 3.48
N GLY A 62 -13.82 7.72 3.72
CA GLY A 62 -14.57 7.10 2.65
C GLY A 62 -13.80 6.02 1.91
N ILE A 63 -12.94 5.28 2.62
CA ILE A 63 -12.12 4.24 2.02
C ILE A 63 -12.95 3.00 1.75
N ALA A 64 -12.94 2.55 0.48
CA ALA A 64 -13.68 1.38 0.04
C ALA A 64 -12.82 0.13 -0.12
N PHE A 65 -11.50 0.29 -0.28
CA PHE A 65 -10.62 -0.88 -0.41
C PHE A 65 -10.35 -1.51 0.95
N SER A 66 -9.93 -2.77 0.92
CA SER A 66 -9.65 -3.52 2.15
C SER A 66 -8.37 -3.05 2.81
N VAL A 67 -8.37 -3.03 4.13
CA VAL A 67 -7.21 -2.62 4.94
C VAL A 67 -6.90 -3.74 5.92
N GLY A 68 -5.64 -4.19 5.92
CA GLY A 68 -5.18 -5.20 6.88
C GLY A 68 -4.77 -4.56 8.20
N LEU A 69 -4.71 -5.39 9.23
CA LEU A 69 -4.34 -4.95 10.56
C LEU A 69 -3.06 -5.65 11.03
N ASP A 70 -2.20 -4.90 11.67
CA ASP A 70 -0.95 -5.40 12.25
C ASP A 70 -0.78 -4.76 13.64
N PRO A 71 -1.63 -5.12 14.60
CA PRO A 71 -1.71 -4.40 15.88
C PRO A 71 -0.44 -4.46 16.71
N ASP A 72 0.33 -5.53 16.63
CA ASP A 72 1.58 -5.68 17.37
C ASP A 72 2.81 -5.38 16.52
N MET A 73 2.60 -4.90 15.29
CA MET A 73 3.66 -4.56 14.35
C MET A 73 4.55 -5.73 13.95
N SER A 74 4.08 -6.96 14.10
CA SER A 74 4.87 -8.16 13.76
C SER A 74 5.13 -8.25 12.25
N ILE A 75 4.15 -7.85 11.44
CA ILE A 75 4.31 -7.84 9.98
C ILE A 75 5.21 -6.67 9.57
N TYR A 76 4.94 -5.48 10.12
CA TYR A 76 5.72 -4.29 9.82
C TYR A 76 7.21 -4.55 10.10
N SER A 77 7.51 -5.19 11.22
CA SER A 77 8.88 -5.43 11.65
C SER A 77 9.68 -6.31 10.70
N LEU A 78 8.99 -7.08 9.85
CA LEU A 78 9.65 -7.87 8.81
C LEU A 78 10.21 -6.99 7.68
N TYR A 79 9.69 -5.79 7.52
CA TYR A 79 10.03 -4.91 6.40
C TYR A 79 10.77 -3.64 6.83
N ALA A 80 10.50 -3.13 8.03
CA ALA A 80 11.01 -1.84 8.44
C ALA A 80 11.15 -1.76 9.95
N THR A 81 11.89 -0.75 10.43
CA THR A 81 12.05 -0.54 11.86
C THR A 81 11.41 0.74 12.34
N ARG A 82 11.12 1.68 11.42
CA ARG A 82 10.54 2.97 11.80
C ARG A 82 9.92 3.64 10.58
N TYR A 83 9.13 4.66 10.85
CA TYR A 83 8.47 5.55 9.88
C TYR A 83 7.26 4.94 9.22
N VAL A 84 6.31 5.79 8.94
CA VAL A 84 5.17 5.56 8.07
C VAL A 84 4.95 6.85 7.28
N PRO A 85 4.39 6.80 6.07
CA PRO A 85 4.08 5.56 5.38
C PRO A 85 5.34 4.89 4.84
N ARG A 86 5.29 3.56 4.73
CA ARG A 86 6.33 2.78 4.05
C ARG A 86 5.67 2.06 2.89
N ASN A 87 6.25 2.21 1.71
CA ASN A 87 5.69 1.63 0.49
C ASN A 87 6.68 0.67 -0.14
N PHE A 88 6.20 -0.53 -0.46
CA PHE A 88 7.01 -1.57 -1.10
C PHE A 88 6.26 -2.11 -2.31
N ILE A 89 6.93 -2.14 -3.46
CA ILE A 89 6.37 -2.83 -4.62
C ILE A 89 7.05 -4.18 -4.72
N ILE A 90 6.24 -5.22 -4.75
CA ILE A 90 6.71 -6.60 -4.66
C ILE A 90 6.27 -7.34 -5.91
N SER A 91 7.20 -8.02 -6.55
CA SER A 91 6.94 -8.80 -7.76
C SER A 91 6.19 -10.10 -7.42
N PRO A 92 5.62 -10.78 -8.42
CA PRO A 92 4.90 -12.04 -8.17
C PRO A 92 5.74 -13.11 -7.49
N ASN A 93 7.06 -13.08 -7.67
CA ASN A 93 7.94 -14.07 -7.04
C ASN A 93 8.49 -13.58 -5.70
N GLY A 94 7.94 -12.49 -5.15
CA GLY A 94 8.30 -12.04 -3.82
C GLY A 94 9.49 -11.10 -3.73
N LYS A 95 10.02 -10.67 -4.87
CA LYS A 95 11.16 -9.75 -4.88
C LYS A 95 10.69 -8.32 -4.67
N ILE A 96 11.37 -7.57 -3.81
CA ILE A 96 11.08 -6.16 -3.59
C ILE A 96 11.71 -5.37 -4.72
N LEU A 97 10.86 -4.70 -5.50
CA LEU A 97 11.28 -3.91 -6.65
C LEU A 97 11.51 -2.45 -6.30
N LEU A 98 10.80 -1.95 -5.28
CA LEU A 98 10.91 -0.56 -4.85
C LEU A 98 10.59 -0.48 -3.37
N SER A 99 11.33 0.33 -2.64
CA SER A 99 11.10 0.59 -1.22
C SER A 99 11.22 2.09 -1.00
N GLU A 100 10.14 2.72 -0.55
CA GLU A 100 10.11 4.16 -0.31
C GLU A 100 9.57 4.47 1.06
N THR A 101 10.14 5.51 1.67
CA THR A 101 9.67 6.09 2.92
C THR A 101 9.00 7.41 2.58
N ASP A 102 7.88 7.71 3.27
CA ASP A 102 7.16 8.95 3.04
C ASP A 102 6.27 8.88 1.78
N TYR A 103 5.56 9.96 1.49
CA TYR A 103 4.69 10.02 0.34
C TYR A 103 4.51 11.48 -0.09
N ASP A 104 4.78 11.76 -1.36
CA ASP A 104 4.57 13.06 -1.97
C ASP A 104 4.33 12.83 -3.47
N ALA A 105 4.22 13.92 -4.23
CA ALA A 105 3.97 13.81 -5.67
C ALA A 105 5.07 13.05 -6.39
N THR A 106 6.31 13.20 -5.95
CA THR A 106 7.44 12.49 -6.55
C THR A 106 7.36 10.99 -6.28
N ILE A 107 7.08 10.62 -5.03
CA ILE A 107 6.96 9.21 -4.67
C ILE A 107 5.74 8.59 -5.35
N GLN A 108 4.62 9.31 -5.42
CA GLN A 108 3.45 8.83 -6.14
C GLN A 108 3.80 8.48 -7.58
N ARG A 109 4.54 9.36 -8.26
CA ARG A 109 4.95 9.12 -9.64
C ARG A 109 5.87 7.91 -9.74
N LEU A 110 6.82 7.77 -8.80
CA LEU A 110 7.73 6.63 -8.80
C LEU A 110 6.97 5.32 -8.60
N LEU A 111 5.98 5.31 -7.71
CA LEU A 111 5.17 4.12 -7.48
C LEU A 111 4.43 3.73 -8.76
N ILE A 112 3.77 4.69 -9.40
CA ILE A 112 3.01 4.42 -10.62
C ILE A 112 3.93 3.93 -11.74
N GLU A 113 5.07 4.57 -11.93
CA GLU A 113 6.02 4.18 -12.97
C GLU A 113 6.56 2.77 -12.73
N GLN A 114 6.89 2.45 -11.49
CA GLN A 114 7.41 1.13 -11.17
C GLN A 114 6.35 0.05 -11.35
N ILE A 115 5.10 0.35 -10.99
CA ILE A 115 4.01 -0.60 -11.19
C ILE A 115 3.82 -0.86 -12.68
N GLU A 116 3.78 0.20 -13.48
CA GLU A 116 3.62 0.06 -14.94
C GLU A 116 4.75 -0.76 -15.54
N GLN A 117 5.97 -0.51 -15.09
CA GLN A 117 7.13 -1.25 -15.58
C GLN A 117 7.04 -2.73 -15.20
N ALA A 118 6.65 -3.01 -13.97
CA ALA A 118 6.49 -4.39 -13.49
C ALA A 118 5.41 -5.13 -14.28
N LEU A 119 4.31 -4.45 -14.60
CA LEU A 119 3.22 -5.05 -15.35
C LEU A 119 3.64 -5.35 -16.79
N GLN A 120 4.44 -4.50 -17.39
CA GLN A 120 4.95 -4.75 -18.75
C GLN A 120 5.85 -5.99 -18.78
N THR A 121 6.63 -6.18 -17.72
CA THR A 121 7.58 -7.30 -17.66
C THR A 121 6.88 -8.65 -17.50
N THR A 122 5.71 -8.65 -16.82
CA THR A 122 4.99 -9.89 -16.52
C THR A 122 3.89 -10.22 -17.53
N GLU A 123 3.60 -9.30 -18.41
CA GLU A 123 2.62 -9.51 -19.48
C GLU A 123 3.35 -9.93 -20.77
#